data_6ccfd609ecefec118112d7377bb69ccb
#
_entry.id   6ccfd609ecefec118112d7377bb69ccb
#
_cell.length_a   1.000
_cell.length_b   1.000
_cell.length_c   1.000
_cell.angle_alpha   90.00
_cell.angle_beta   90.00
_cell.angle_gamma   90.00
#
_symmetry.space_group_name_H-M   'P 1'
#
loop_
_entity.id
_entity.type
_entity.pdbx_description
1 polymer ?
#
loop_
_entity_poly.entity_id
_entity_poly.type
_entity_poly.pdbx_seq_one_letter_code
_entity_poly.pdbx_strand_id
1 'polypeptide(L)'
;MKIIKNAMIVVPEGHNGLIRDGFIRIDGNRIAEIDTMDKLTPKKMEGAEILDAGHKIAIPGFVSTHSHLYSAVVRSLPHAGYEDVDFSFVSWMERFWFKMLEDKVNRKDVYAGTLINCIENIKHGYTTTSDTCEGSYALPGALFEAGRAVDASGMRGVLSFETTGRISPENAMLGLQENVEFIEECRKHPD
;
A
#
# COMPACT_ATOMS: atom_id res chain seq x y z
N MET A 1 -8.48 21.15 -10.70
CA MET A 1 -7.97 20.45 -11.91
C MET A 1 -6.47 20.59 -11.98
N LYS A 2 -5.73 19.54 -12.35
CA LYS A 2 -4.28 19.56 -12.56
C LYS A 2 -3.94 19.05 -13.95
N ILE A 3 -2.85 19.55 -14.53
CA ILE A 3 -2.34 19.09 -15.82
C ILE A 3 -0.85 18.83 -15.70
N ILE A 4 -0.43 17.62 -16.04
CA ILE A 4 0.97 17.27 -16.25
C ILE A 4 1.20 17.36 -17.76
N LYS A 5 2.12 18.21 -18.20
CA LYS A 5 2.44 18.41 -19.62
C LYS A 5 3.90 18.06 -19.96
N ASN A 6 4.20 17.95 -21.24
CA ASN A 6 5.53 17.63 -21.76
C ASN A 6 6.08 16.32 -21.14
N ALA A 7 5.26 15.27 -21.09
CA ALA A 7 5.63 13.98 -20.55
C ALA A 7 5.73 12.93 -21.66
N MET A 8 6.66 11.99 -21.50
CA MET A 8 6.61 10.71 -22.20
C MET A 8 5.72 9.78 -21.39
N ILE A 9 4.55 9.41 -21.89
CA ILE A 9 3.52 8.72 -21.12
C ILE A 9 3.42 7.27 -21.56
N VAL A 10 3.61 6.35 -20.63
CA VAL A 10 3.32 4.92 -20.85
C VAL A 10 1.83 4.70 -20.55
N VAL A 11 1.10 4.24 -21.55
CA VAL A 11 -0.33 3.95 -21.44
C VAL A 11 -0.55 2.45 -21.60
N PRO A 12 -1.32 1.79 -20.71
CA PRO A 12 -1.57 0.36 -20.78
C PRO A 12 -2.32 -0.03 -22.06
N GLU A 13 -3.20 0.85 -22.55
CA GLU A 13 -4.05 0.61 -23.72
C GLU A 13 -4.02 1.83 -24.65
N GLY A 14 -4.11 1.59 -25.96
CA GLY A 14 -4.07 2.64 -26.98
C GLY A 14 -2.67 3.18 -27.28
N HIS A 15 -2.55 4.05 -28.26
CA HIS A 15 -1.32 4.75 -28.67
C HIS A 15 -0.07 3.85 -28.83
N ASN A 16 -0.24 2.56 -29.15
CA ASN A 16 0.84 1.55 -29.15
C ASN A 16 1.62 1.48 -27.81
N GLY A 17 0.97 1.77 -26.69
CA GLY A 17 1.55 1.72 -25.36
C GLY A 17 2.39 2.94 -24.95
N LEU A 18 2.60 3.94 -25.84
CA LEU A 18 3.49 5.06 -25.58
C LEU A 18 3.05 6.35 -26.28
N ILE A 19 2.93 7.45 -25.52
CA ILE A 19 2.83 8.82 -26.05
C ILE A 19 4.17 9.51 -25.77
N ARG A 20 4.93 9.88 -26.81
CA ARG A 20 6.28 10.44 -26.65
C ARG A 20 6.29 11.85 -26.07
N ASP A 21 5.30 12.66 -26.43
CA ASP A 21 5.13 14.03 -25.95
C ASP A 21 3.65 14.26 -25.72
N GLY A 22 3.24 14.17 -24.48
CA GLY A 22 1.85 14.15 -24.08
C GLY A 22 1.54 14.93 -22.82
N PHE A 23 0.24 14.97 -22.49
CA PHE A 23 -0.26 15.53 -21.25
C PHE A 23 -1.24 14.60 -20.56
N ILE A 24 -1.36 14.76 -19.26
CA ILE A 24 -2.33 14.08 -18.40
C ILE A 24 -3.16 15.16 -17.70
N ARG A 25 -4.46 15.14 -17.89
CA ARG A 25 -5.40 16.02 -17.20
C ARG A 25 -6.07 15.24 -16.08
N ILE A 26 -6.00 15.79 -14.87
CA ILE A 26 -6.52 15.19 -13.65
C ILE A 26 -7.62 16.08 -13.10
N ASP A 27 -8.80 15.50 -12.86
CA ASP A 27 -9.93 16.16 -12.24
C ASP A 27 -10.30 15.45 -10.95
N GLY A 28 -10.16 16.15 -9.81
CA GLY A 28 -10.25 15.51 -8.50
C GLY A 28 -9.24 14.37 -8.34
N ASN A 29 -9.74 13.16 -8.17
CA ASN A 29 -8.97 11.93 -7.99
C ASN A 29 -8.94 11.03 -9.26
N ARG A 30 -9.38 11.55 -10.42
CA ARG A 30 -9.50 10.79 -11.66
C ARG A 30 -8.64 11.38 -12.77
N ILE A 31 -8.06 10.50 -13.58
CA ILE A 31 -7.47 10.87 -14.86
C ILE A 31 -8.63 11.13 -15.82
N ALA A 32 -8.81 12.39 -16.22
CA ALA A 32 -9.88 12.81 -17.10
C ALA A 32 -9.49 12.72 -18.57
N GLU A 33 -8.20 12.84 -18.89
CA GLU A 33 -7.70 12.81 -20.26
C GLU A 33 -6.21 12.49 -20.30
N ILE A 34 -5.79 11.70 -21.28
CA ILE A 34 -4.40 11.50 -21.68
C ILE A 34 -4.37 11.64 -23.18
N ASP A 35 -3.53 12.54 -23.70
CA ASP A 35 -3.38 12.72 -25.16
C ASP A 35 -2.03 13.37 -25.49
N THR A 36 -1.77 13.56 -26.77
CA THR A 36 -0.58 14.23 -27.30
C THR A 36 -0.61 15.73 -27.05
N MET A 37 0.55 16.38 -26.95
CA MET A 37 0.65 17.82 -26.65
C MET A 37 -0.06 18.74 -27.64
N ASP A 38 -0.17 18.35 -28.92
CA ASP A 38 -0.91 19.11 -29.93
C ASP A 38 -2.43 19.22 -29.65
N LYS A 39 -2.96 18.36 -28.79
CA LYS A 39 -4.36 18.40 -28.31
C LYS A 39 -4.56 19.24 -27.04
N LEU A 40 -3.48 19.70 -26.43
CA LEU A 40 -3.55 20.56 -25.25
C LEU A 40 -3.80 22.03 -25.65
N THR A 41 -5.04 22.44 -25.61
CA THR A 41 -5.43 23.82 -25.96
C THR A 41 -5.34 24.77 -24.76
N PRO A 42 -5.17 26.09 -24.98
CA PRO A 42 -5.22 27.09 -23.91
C PRO A 42 -6.48 27.00 -23.05
N LYS A 43 -7.63 26.69 -23.63
CA LYS A 43 -8.89 26.52 -22.93
C LYS A 43 -8.85 25.35 -21.91
N LYS A 44 -8.16 24.26 -22.23
CA LYS A 44 -7.99 23.12 -21.31
C LYS A 44 -7.08 23.47 -20.14
N MET A 45 -6.19 24.43 -20.28
CA MET A 45 -5.25 24.88 -19.24
C MET A 45 -5.84 25.95 -18.32
N GLU A 46 -6.93 26.58 -18.71
CA GLU A 46 -7.54 27.69 -17.96
C GLU A 46 -7.95 27.24 -16.54
N GLY A 47 -7.41 27.91 -15.53
CA GLY A 47 -7.67 27.61 -14.11
C GLY A 47 -7.05 26.30 -13.61
N ALA A 48 -6.20 25.64 -14.39
CA ALA A 48 -5.53 24.43 -13.96
C ALA A 48 -4.16 24.72 -13.29
N GLU A 49 -3.83 23.93 -12.29
CA GLU A 49 -2.46 23.80 -11.80
C GLU A 49 -1.63 23.04 -12.84
N ILE A 50 -0.55 23.65 -13.32
CA ILE A 50 0.30 23.10 -14.40
C ILE A 50 1.59 22.56 -13.81
N LEU A 51 1.87 21.28 -14.04
CA LEU A 51 3.15 20.64 -13.79
C LEU A 51 3.83 20.34 -15.13
N ASP A 52 5.00 20.91 -15.37
CA ASP A 52 5.83 20.57 -16.52
C ASP A 52 6.72 19.39 -16.19
N ALA A 53 6.53 18.27 -16.87
CA ALA A 53 7.31 17.05 -16.65
C ALA A 53 8.72 17.13 -17.22
N GLY A 54 9.01 18.13 -18.08
CA GLY A 54 10.34 18.31 -18.69
C GLY A 54 10.80 17.08 -19.47
N HIS A 55 9.89 16.46 -20.20
CA HIS A 55 10.09 15.22 -20.98
C HIS A 55 10.47 13.98 -20.16
N LYS A 56 10.19 13.99 -18.85
CA LYS A 56 10.32 12.80 -18.00
C LYS A 56 9.24 11.79 -18.34
N ILE A 57 9.49 10.54 -17.94
CA ILE A 57 8.56 9.43 -18.15
C ILE A 57 7.47 9.48 -17.08
N ALA A 58 6.22 9.48 -17.51
CA ALA A 58 5.05 9.27 -16.65
C ALA A 58 4.57 7.82 -16.83
N ILE A 59 4.47 7.09 -15.74
CA ILE A 59 4.00 5.71 -15.70
C ILE A 59 2.88 5.58 -14.68
N PRO A 60 1.99 4.58 -14.79
CA PRO A 60 1.11 4.22 -13.68
C PRO A 60 1.90 3.94 -12.42
N GLY A 61 1.36 4.32 -11.26
CA GLY A 61 1.98 3.98 -9.98
C GLY A 61 2.07 2.46 -9.81
N PHE A 62 3.12 2.00 -9.16
CA PHE A 62 3.30 0.57 -8.89
C PHE A 62 2.25 0.04 -7.93
N VAL A 63 1.91 -1.23 -8.08
CA VAL A 63 1.02 -1.97 -7.20
C VAL A 63 1.81 -3.08 -6.53
N SER A 64 1.91 -3.05 -5.20
CA SER A 64 2.41 -4.19 -4.42
C SER A 64 1.25 -5.16 -4.22
N THR A 65 1.36 -6.36 -4.76
CA THR A 65 0.30 -7.37 -4.68
C THR A 65 0.42 -8.30 -3.49
N HIS A 66 1.49 -8.17 -2.71
CA HIS A 66 1.73 -8.92 -1.47
C HIS A 66 2.67 -8.14 -0.56
N SER A 67 2.23 -7.90 0.67
CA SER A 67 3.04 -7.25 1.70
C SER A 67 2.60 -7.65 3.11
N HIS A 68 3.49 -7.41 4.06
CA HIS A 68 3.26 -7.48 5.48
C HIS A 68 3.69 -6.14 6.08
N LEU A 69 2.86 -5.11 5.89
CA LEU A 69 3.21 -3.72 6.18
C LEU A 69 3.62 -3.50 7.64
N TYR A 70 2.91 -4.16 8.56
CA TYR A 70 3.20 -4.09 10.00
C TYR A 70 4.63 -4.51 10.35
N SER A 71 5.25 -5.35 9.52
CA SER A 71 6.57 -5.94 9.80
C SER A 71 7.72 -4.93 9.80
N ALA A 72 7.50 -3.69 9.36
CA ALA A 72 8.53 -2.65 9.39
C ALA A 72 9.10 -2.39 10.80
N VAL A 73 8.34 -2.70 11.85
CA VAL A 73 8.78 -2.52 13.25
C VAL A 73 9.96 -3.40 13.64
N VAL A 74 10.19 -4.51 12.92
CA VAL A 74 11.33 -5.41 13.18
C VAL A 74 12.50 -5.18 12.24
N ARG A 75 12.41 -4.20 11.35
CA ARG A 75 13.52 -3.86 10.46
C ARG A 75 14.77 -3.50 11.29
N SER A 76 15.86 -4.13 10.96
CA SER A 76 17.15 -3.94 11.64
C SER A 76 17.24 -4.48 13.08
N LEU A 77 16.31 -5.32 13.52
CA LEU A 77 16.50 -6.03 14.77
C LEU A 77 17.71 -6.95 14.65
N PRO A 78 18.59 -6.99 15.67
CA PRO A 78 19.72 -7.89 15.67
C PRO A 78 19.25 -9.34 15.73
N HIS A 79 19.90 -10.21 14.95
CA HIS A 79 19.69 -11.65 15.00
C HIS A 79 20.51 -12.34 16.11
N ALA A 80 21.04 -11.56 17.05
CA ALA A 80 21.83 -12.09 18.16
C ALA A 80 21.04 -13.12 18.97
N GLY A 81 21.62 -14.31 19.17
CA GLY A 81 20.95 -15.45 19.79
C GLY A 81 20.17 -16.36 18.84
N TYR A 82 20.27 -16.12 17.53
CA TYR A 82 19.65 -16.94 16.48
C TYR A 82 20.67 -17.44 15.45
N GLU A 83 21.95 -17.42 15.80
CA GLU A 83 23.05 -17.81 14.92
C GLU A 83 22.99 -19.27 14.50
N ASP A 84 22.45 -20.14 15.38
CA ASP A 84 22.30 -21.58 15.16
C ASP A 84 20.94 -21.98 14.58
N VAL A 85 20.12 -21.01 14.15
CA VAL A 85 18.83 -21.32 13.54
C VAL A 85 19.06 -21.93 12.17
N ASP A 86 18.59 -23.14 11.96
CA ASP A 86 18.41 -23.69 10.62
C ASP A 86 17.53 -22.74 9.83
N PHE A 87 18.02 -22.22 8.71
CA PHE A 87 17.34 -21.27 7.84
C PHE A 87 16.26 -21.90 6.97
N SER A 88 15.72 -23.08 7.33
CA SER A 88 14.46 -23.53 6.75
C SER A 88 13.36 -22.54 7.08
N PHE A 89 12.41 -22.35 6.15
CA PHE A 89 11.30 -21.41 6.33
C PHE A 89 10.53 -21.66 7.63
N VAL A 90 10.23 -22.92 7.93
CA VAL A 90 9.48 -23.32 9.14
C VAL A 90 10.28 -22.97 10.40
N SER A 91 11.57 -23.31 10.44
CA SER A 91 12.43 -23.00 11.59
C SER A 91 12.55 -21.49 11.83
N TRP A 92 12.68 -20.72 10.74
CA TRP A 92 12.72 -19.26 10.81
C TRP A 92 11.40 -18.68 11.35
N MET A 93 10.25 -19.15 10.86
CA MET A 93 8.94 -18.73 11.36
C MET A 93 8.79 -19.02 12.86
N GLU A 94 9.02 -20.25 13.29
CA GLU A 94 8.76 -20.69 14.68
C GLU A 94 9.75 -20.09 15.68
N ARG A 95 11.02 -19.95 15.31
CA ARG A 95 12.07 -19.53 16.24
C ARG A 95 12.27 -18.03 16.27
N PHE A 96 12.09 -17.36 15.13
CA PHE A 96 12.32 -15.93 15.01
C PHE A 96 11.02 -15.14 14.79
N TRP A 97 10.33 -15.34 13.65
CA TRP A 97 9.22 -14.50 13.22
C TRP A 97 8.08 -14.43 14.22
N PHE A 98 7.55 -15.57 14.63
CA PHE A 98 6.47 -15.59 15.61
C PHE A 98 6.89 -14.94 16.92
N LYS A 99 8.04 -15.31 17.46
CA LYS A 99 8.50 -14.84 18.77
C LYS A 99 8.93 -13.38 18.81
N MET A 100 9.50 -12.88 17.71
CA MET A 100 10.04 -11.52 17.67
C MET A 100 9.03 -10.50 17.15
N LEU A 101 8.08 -10.92 16.34
CA LEU A 101 7.09 -10.05 15.73
C LEU A 101 5.66 -10.42 16.14
N GLU A 102 5.10 -11.51 15.62
CA GLU A 102 3.67 -11.78 15.73
C GLU A 102 3.17 -11.91 17.18
N ASP A 103 3.95 -12.54 18.07
CA ASP A 103 3.61 -12.70 19.47
C ASP A 103 3.79 -11.42 20.31
N LYS A 104 4.27 -10.33 19.70
CA LYS A 104 4.58 -9.08 20.42
C LYS A 104 3.88 -7.87 19.84
N VAL A 105 3.57 -7.91 18.54
CA VAL A 105 2.92 -6.79 17.85
C VAL A 105 1.57 -6.49 18.50
N ASN A 106 1.39 -5.26 18.88
CA ASN A 106 0.13 -4.70 19.35
C ASN A 106 -0.42 -3.70 18.31
N ARG A 107 -1.62 -3.16 18.55
CA ARG A 107 -2.30 -2.24 17.61
C ARG A 107 -1.48 -1.00 17.26
N LYS A 108 -0.70 -0.45 18.22
CA LYS A 108 0.14 0.73 17.95
C LYS A 108 1.31 0.38 17.01
N ASP A 109 1.85 -0.82 17.19
CA ASP A 109 2.92 -1.33 16.33
C ASP A 109 2.40 -1.59 14.92
N VAL A 110 1.18 -2.13 14.77
CA VAL A 110 0.52 -2.29 13.47
C VAL A 110 0.38 -0.94 12.77
N TYR A 111 -0.15 0.08 13.46
CA TYR A 111 -0.27 1.43 12.90
C TYR A 111 1.10 1.99 12.47
N ALA A 112 2.09 1.96 13.37
CA ALA A 112 3.39 2.54 13.11
C ALA A 112 4.14 1.82 11.97
N GLY A 113 4.16 0.48 11.99
CA GLY A 113 4.79 -0.33 10.96
C GLY A 113 4.15 -0.13 9.60
N THR A 114 2.81 -0.16 9.54
CA THR A 114 2.05 0.09 8.33
C THR A 114 2.35 1.49 7.77
N LEU A 115 2.32 2.53 8.60
CA LEU A 115 2.58 3.90 8.15
C LEU A 115 4.01 4.07 7.60
N ILE A 116 5.01 3.52 8.29
CA ILE A 116 6.41 3.56 7.83
C ILE A 116 6.55 2.88 6.46
N ASN A 117 5.99 1.68 6.29
CA ASN A 117 6.03 0.97 5.02
C ASN A 117 5.27 1.70 3.91
N CYS A 118 4.12 2.30 4.20
CA CYS A 118 3.40 3.13 3.23
C CYS A 118 4.25 4.33 2.76
N ILE A 119 4.92 5.03 3.68
CA ILE A 119 5.82 6.15 3.36
C ILE A 119 6.95 5.67 2.44
N GLU A 120 7.60 4.55 2.76
CA GLU A 120 8.66 3.99 1.92
C GLU A 120 8.13 3.56 0.55
N ASN A 121 6.95 2.93 0.50
CA ASN A 121 6.30 2.55 -0.75
C ASN A 121 6.05 3.78 -1.65
N ILE A 122 5.50 4.86 -1.10
CA ILE A 122 5.26 6.11 -1.85
C ILE A 122 6.57 6.68 -2.41
N LYS A 123 7.64 6.70 -1.61
CA LYS A 123 8.97 7.17 -2.05
C LYS A 123 9.55 6.34 -3.18
N HIS A 124 9.13 5.09 -3.33
CA HIS A 124 9.53 4.17 -4.41
C HIS A 124 8.51 4.07 -5.56
N GLY A 125 7.47 4.93 -5.55
CA GLY A 125 6.49 5.02 -6.65
C GLY A 125 5.34 4.04 -6.58
N TYR A 126 5.15 3.35 -5.45
CA TYR A 126 3.95 2.55 -5.21
C TYR A 126 2.78 3.44 -4.81
N THR A 127 1.62 3.19 -5.37
CA THR A 127 0.37 3.93 -5.07
C THR A 127 -0.72 3.04 -4.49
N THR A 128 -0.52 1.74 -4.57
CA THR A 128 -1.49 0.74 -4.09
C THR A 128 -0.74 -0.45 -3.49
N THR A 129 -1.25 -0.99 -2.41
CA THR A 129 -0.71 -2.18 -1.77
C THR A 129 -1.81 -3.19 -1.45
N SER A 130 -1.48 -4.48 -1.55
CA SER A 130 -2.24 -5.57 -0.94
C SER A 130 -1.45 -6.07 0.25
N ASP A 131 -2.07 -6.06 1.43
CA ASP A 131 -1.44 -6.39 2.69
C ASP A 131 -2.15 -7.53 3.40
N THR A 132 -1.37 -8.43 3.97
CA THR A 132 -1.84 -9.44 4.90
C THR A 132 -1.26 -9.11 6.27
N CYS A 133 -2.11 -8.60 7.16
CA CYS A 133 -1.74 -8.27 8.51
C CYS A 133 -1.80 -9.51 9.39
N GLU A 134 -0.72 -9.82 10.06
CA GLU A 134 -0.65 -10.81 11.12
C GLU A 134 -0.39 -10.08 12.44
N GLY A 135 -0.62 -10.70 13.53
CA GLY A 135 -0.45 -10.06 14.84
C GLY A 135 -1.63 -10.40 15.74
N SER A 136 -1.70 -11.66 16.11
CA SER A 136 -2.81 -12.24 16.86
C SER A 136 -3.10 -11.52 18.19
N TYR A 137 -2.11 -10.87 18.79
CA TYR A 137 -2.25 -10.08 20.01
C TYR A 137 -2.68 -8.62 19.76
N ALA A 138 -2.73 -8.19 18.51
CA ALA A 138 -3.30 -6.89 18.13
C ALA A 138 -4.82 -6.95 17.92
N LEU A 139 -5.41 -8.14 17.89
CA LEU A 139 -6.86 -8.34 17.79
C LEU A 139 -7.60 -8.00 19.10
N PRO A 140 -8.84 -7.52 19.03
CA PRO A 140 -9.47 -6.94 17.85
C PRO A 140 -8.94 -5.53 17.55
N GLY A 141 -9.07 -5.07 16.31
CA GLY A 141 -8.75 -3.71 15.85
C GLY A 141 -7.46 -3.57 15.05
N ALA A 142 -6.76 -4.66 14.73
CA ALA A 142 -5.53 -4.66 13.95
C ALA A 142 -5.72 -4.07 12.55
N LEU A 143 -6.73 -4.54 11.80
CA LEU A 143 -7.02 -4.03 10.45
C LEU A 143 -7.49 -2.59 10.46
N PHE A 144 -8.22 -2.16 11.49
CA PHE A 144 -8.63 -0.76 11.62
C PHE A 144 -7.43 0.16 11.81
N GLU A 145 -6.41 -0.27 12.56
CA GLU A 145 -5.18 0.50 12.70
C GLU A 145 -4.34 0.49 11.41
N ALA A 146 -4.28 -0.64 10.72
CA ALA A 146 -3.64 -0.71 9.40
C ALA A 146 -4.36 0.20 8.38
N GLY A 147 -5.69 0.15 8.32
CA GLY A 147 -6.51 1.01 7.46
C GLY A 147 -6.29 2.49 7.75
N ARG A 148 -6.31 2.89 9.02
CA ARG A 148 -6.03 4.26 9.45
C ARG A 148 -4.64 4.75 9.04
N ALA A 149 -3.64 3.86 9.08
CA ALA A 149 -2.28 4.19 8.64
C ALA A 149 -2.19 4.36 7.12
N VAL A 150 -2.86 3.49 6.35
CA VAL A 150 -2.96 3.60 4.89
C VAL A 150 -3.64 4.92 4.51
N ASP A 151 -4.78 5.25 5.11
CA ASP A 151 -5.49 6.52 4.89
C ASP A 151 -4.61 7.73 5.20
N ALA A 152 -3.94 7.72 6.35
CA ALA A 152 -3.03 8.80 6.74
C ALA A 152 -1.87 8.99 5.77
N SER A 153 -1.44 7.94 5.09
CA SER A 153 -0.38 7.99 4.08
C SER A 153 -0.85 8.51 2.71
N GLY A 154 -2.14 8.43 2.43
CA GLY A 154 -2.74 8.73 1.12
C GLY A 154 -2.58 7.61 0.09
N MET A 155 -2.11 6.43 0.48
CA MET A 155 -2.09 5.24 -0.39
C MET A 155 -3.48 4.59 -0.49
N ARG A 156 -3.64 3.75 -1.50
CA ARG A 156 -4.74 2.78 -1.57
C ARG A 156 -4.28 1.44 -1.00
N GLY A 157 -5.15 0.78 -0.22
CA GLY A 157 -4.86 -0.53 0.36
C GLY A 157 -5.99 -1.54 0.14
N VAL A 158 -5.61 -2.79 -0.13
CA VAL A 158 -6.47 -3.95 0.02
C VAL A 158 -5.92 -4.71 1.21
N LEU A 159 -6.64 -4.66 2.33
CA LEU A 159 -6.13 -5.15 3.61
C LEU A 159 -6.91 -6.38 4.05
N SER A 160 -6.19 -7.37 4.56
CA SER A 160 -6.77 -8.57 5.14
C SER A 160 -6.02 -8.95 6.42
N PHE A 161 -6.71 -9.60 7.35
CA PHE A 161 -6.09 -10.20 8.52
C PHE A 161 -5.86 -11.69 8.26
N GLU A 162 -4.65 -12.18 8.45
CA GLU A 162 -4.32 -13.59 8.36
C GLU A 162 -4.85 -14.34 9.59
N THR A 163 -5.97 -15.04 9.36
CA THR A 163 -6.62 -15.79 10.43
C THR A 163 -5.86 -17.07 10.72
N THR A 164 -5.40 -17.23 11.95
CA THR A 164 -4.65 -18.41 12.38
C THR A 164 -5.20 -18.99 13.67
N GLY A 165 -5.21 -20.33 13.75
CA GLY A 165 -5.49 -21.06 14.98
C GLY A 165 -4.26 -21.30 15.87
N ARG A 166 -3.12 -20.71 15.55
CA ARG A 166 -1.84 -20.94 16.26
C ARG A 166 -1.92 -20.58 17.75
N ILE A 167 -2.64 -19.52 18.09
CA ILE A 167 -2.80 -19.07 19.49
C ILE A 167 -3.93 -19.85 20.17
N SER A 168 -5.12 -19.81 19.60
CA SER A 168 -6.29 -20.56 20.05
C SER A 168 -7.41 -20.52 19.00
N PRO A 169 -8.40 -21.42 19.07
CA PRO A 169 -9.60 -21.36 18.24
C PRO A 169 -10.37 -20.03 18.39
N GLU A 170 -10.44 -19.49 19.59
CA GLU A 170 -11.13 -18.23 19.87
C GLU A 170 -10.43 -17.06 19.19
N ASN A 171 -9.09 -17.04 19.20
CA ASN A 171 -8.29 -16.03 18.49
C ASN A 171 -8.48 -16.12 16.99
N ALA A 172 -8.58 -17.35 16.43
CA ALA A 172 -8.91 -17.54 15.02
C ALA A 172 -10.28 -16.94 14.68
N MET A 173 -11.28 -17.13 15.51
CA MET A 173 -12.61 -16.53 15.31
C MET A 173 -12.59 -15.02 15.38
N LEU A 174 -11.78 -14.42 16.28
CA LEU A 174 -11.57 -12.98 16.32
C LEU A 174 -10.96 -12.47 15.00
N GLY A 175 -9.96 -13.16 14.46
CA GLY A 175 -9.36 -12.79 13.18
C GLY A 175 -10.33 -12.87 11.99
N LEU A 176 -11.21 -13.87 11.98
CA LEU A 176 -12.27 -13.97 10.98
C LEU A 176 -13.28 -12.80 11.13
N GLN A 177 -13.71 -12.51 12.33
CA GLN A 177 -14.63 -11.43 12.64
C GLN A 177 -14.03 -10.07 12.26
N GLU A 178 -12.75 -9.85 12.55
CA GLU A 178 -12.00 -8.65 12.16
C GLU A 178 -12.10 -8.36 10.66
N ASN A 179 -11.91 -9.39 9.81
CA ASN A 179 -12.06 -9.25 8.36
C ASN A 179 -13.49 -8.84 7.97
N VAL A 180 -14.50 -9.47 8.56
CA VAL A 180 -15.91 -9.15 8.26
C VAL A 180 -16.24 -7.71 8.65
N GLU A 181 -15.90 -7.32 9.88
CA GLU A 181 -16.16 -5.97 10.39
C GLU A 181 -15.43 -4.89 9.57
N PHE A 182 -14.19 -5.15 9.18
CA PHE A 182 -13.41 -4.23 8.36
C PHE A 182 -13.99 -4.08 6.95
N ILE A 183 -14.47 -5.18 6.32
CA ILE A 183 -15.18 -5.12 5.03
C ILE A 183 -16.46 -4.27 5.15
N GLU A 184 -17.21 -4.43 6.23
CA GLU A 184 -18.42 -3.63 6.48
C GLU A 184 -18.09 -2.15 6.68
N GLU A 185 -17.00 -1.84 7.36
CA GLU A 185 -16.53 -0.46 7.52
C GLU A 185 -16.12 0.17 6.18
N CYS A 186 -15.32 -0.55 5.38
CA CYS A 186 -14.92 -0.08 4.05
C CYS A 186 -16.13 0.21 3.12
N ARG A 187 -17.21 -0.56 3.26
CA ARG A 187 -18.45 -0.34 2.47
C ARG A 187 -19.18 0.96 2.81
N LYS A 188 -18.97 1.50 4.02
CA LYS A 188 -19.54 2.79 4.44
C LYS A 188 -18.77 3.98 3.84
N HIS A 189 -17.52 3.75 3.45
CA HIS A 189 -16.58 4.74 2.92
C HIS A 189 -16.01 4.26 1.57
N PRO A 190 -16.82 4.27 0.49
CA PRO A 190 -16.46 3.66 -0.80
C PRO A 190 -15.45 4.46 -1.63
N ASP A 191 -14.99 5.63 -1.18
CA ASP A 191 -14.09 6.55 -1.91
C ASP A 191 -12.62 6.44 -1.49
#